data_46bad77d612f011f5376d9e71e4e6a7d
#
_entry.id   46bad77d612f011f5376d9e71e4e6a7d
#
_cell.length_a   1.000
_cell.length_b   1.000
_cell.length_c   1.000
_cell.angle_alpha   90.00
_cell.angle_beta   90.00
_cell.angle_gamma   90.00
#
_symmetry.space_group_name_H-M   'P 1'
#
loop_
_entity.id
_entity.type
_entity.pdbx_description
1 polymer ?
#
loop_
_entity_poly.entity_id
_entity_poly.type
_entity_poly.pdbx_seq_one_letter_code
_entity_poly.pdbx_strand_id
1 'polypeptide(L)'
;MLDECTANNGRINSRGYYPRPDTMARLNGGHSRYPLNLRCVCPWNRLRSPIAIFTPTVSKENTLSTHHSPYGWGAQDLNAARMSRQAPAPRKVPLRRGLLIEDINGWVGEVVKAERIGGALFFGLEDAKGRVKNFPLGPGYLIEGEPVEIVAPVAAKEPKRTISRSGSIAVKNAPARVARASRIWVEGLHDAELVEKVWGHDLRVEGIVVEPLHGVDDLAGAIREFAPGPGRRLGILVDHLIEGTKEQRIVAEALAVPGAAGHVKIVGHPFIDIWQAVKPSVLGLKAWPQVPRGEDFKKGTLRRLGQPHETQADVAQAWKHILSRVDSYADLDPTLLGPVESLIDFLTEPGA
;
A
#
# COMPACT_ATOMS: atom_id res chain seq x y z
N MET A 1 29.33 -33.74 39.39
CA MET A 1 28.30 -34.70 39.01
C MET A 1 27.11 -33.92 38.51
N LEU A 2 26.86 -34.11 37.21
CA LEU A 2 25.62 -33.83 36.44
C LEU A 2 25.10 -32.38 36.43
N ASP A 3 25.44 -31.65 35.44
CA ASP A 3 24.80 -31.18 34.19
C ASP A 3 23.27 -31.13 34.22
N GLU A 4 22.73 -29.92 34.17
CA GLU A 4 21.43 -29.66 33.58
C GLU A 4 21.52 -28.46 32.64
N CYS A 5 21.55 -28.78 31.32
CA CYS A 5 21.26 -27.86 30.24
C CYS A 5 19.77 -27.54 30.23
N THR A 6 19.38 -26.30 30.49
CA THR A 6 18.03 -25.81 30.17
C THR A 6 18.07 -25.11 28.82
N ALA A 7 17.40 -25.73 27.87
CA ALA A 7 17.15 -25.21 26.53
C ALA A 7 16.23 -23.98 26.61
N ASN A 8 16.72 -22.86 26.08
CA ASN A 8 15.97 -21.62 25.94
C ASN A 8 15.16 -21.68 24.64
N ASN A 9 13.89 -21.97 24.75
CA ASN A 9 12.94 -21.93 23.65
C ASN A 9 12.64 -20.48 23.28
N GLY A 10 13.34 -19.96 22.28
CA GLY A 10 13.06 -18.68 21.64
C GLY A 10 11.70 -18.69 20.95
N ARG A 11 10.73 -17.96 21.45
CA ARG A 11 9.50 -17.66 20.73
C ARG A 11 9.81 -16.71 19.57
N ILE A 12 9.52 -17.18 18.38
CA ILE A 12 9.59 -16.38 17.15
C ILE A 12 8.44 -15.37 17.19
N ASN A 13 8.79 -14.09 17.23
CA ASN A 13 7.84 -13.00 17.14
C ASN A 13 7.40 -12.87 15.67
N SER A 14 6.10 -12.81 15.42
CA SER A 14 5.47 -12.84 14.10
C SER A 14 5.63 -11.55 13.26
N ARG A 15 6.50 -10.64 13.66
CA ARG A 15 6.89 -9.48 12.87
C ARG A 15 8.34 -9.66 12.45
N GLY A 16 8.57 -10.09 11.21
CA GLY A 16 9.91 -10.29 10.65
C GLY A 16 10.69 -8.99 10.54
N TYR A 17 11.45 -8.67 11.56
CA TYR A 17 12.47 -7.64 11.54
C TYR A 17 13.83 -8.33 11.51
N TYR A 18 14.59 -8.17 10.42
CA TYR A 18 16.00 -8.56 10.37
C TYR A 18 16.87 -7.41 10.87
N PRO A 19 17.72 -7.60 11.88
CA PRO A 19 18.72 -6.61 12.22
C PRO A 19 19.85 -6.62 11.19
N ARG A 20 20.30 -5.43 10.79
CA ARG A 20 21.52 -5.27 10.01
C ARG A 20 22.73 -5.44 10.92
N PRO A 21 23.79 -6.11 10.49
CA PRO A 21 25.03 -6.16 11.24
C PRO A 21 25.86 -4.89 11.01
N ASP A 22 26.11 -4.16 12.07
CA ASP A 22 27.26 -3.26 12.16
C ASP A 22 28.52 -4.10 12.31
N THR A 23 29.50 -3.88 11.46
CA THR A 23 30.88 -4.22 11.82
C THR A 23 31.87 -3.26 11.19
N MET A 24 32.61 -2.64 12.08
CA MET A 24 33.82 -1.84 11.84
C MET A 24 34.83 -2.52 10.90
N ALA A 25 35.49 -1.70 10.09
CA ALA A 25 36.95 -1.76 9.94
C ALA A 25 37.49 -0.43 9.39
N ARG A 26 38.24 0.28 10.19
CA ARG A 26 39.24 1.25 9.74
C ARG A 26 40.38 0.47 9.12
N LEU A 27 40.98 0.99 8.04
CA LEU A 27 42.44 1.14 7.84
C LEU A 27 42.77 1.85 6.52
N ASN A 28 43.39 3.00 6.68
CA ASN A 28 44.51 3.60 5.94
C ASN A 28 44.67 3.49 4.43
N GLY A 29 44.74 4.69 3.79
CA GLY A 29 45.92 5.12 3.07
C GLY A 29 45.98 4.84 1.58
N GLY A 30 46.09 5.89 0.79
CA GLY A 30 46.67 5.75 -0.54
C GLY A 30 46.10 6.70 -1.60
N HIS A 31 46.84 7.76 -1.87
CA HIS A 31 46.65 8.69 -2.99
C HIS A 31 46.59 7.98 -4.35
N SER A 32 45.67 8.37 -5.21
CA SER A 32 45.99 8.56 -6.65
C SER A 32 44.93 9.42 -7.31
N ARG A 33 45.48 10.49 -7.91
CA ARG A 33 44.78 11.40 -8.83
C ARG A 33 44.57 10.66 -10.17
N TYR A 34 43.44 10.85 -10.84
CA TYR A 34 43.32 11.31 -12.25
C TYR A 34 41.85 11.44 -12.67
N PRO A 35 41.51 12.45 -13.48
CA PRO A 35 40.15 12.72 -13.93
C PRO A 35 39.87 12.07 -15.28
N LEU A 36 38.67 11.52 -15.46
CA LEU A 36 38.17 11.24 -16.80
C LEU A 36 36.71 11.71 -16.91
N ASN A 37 36.61 12.85 -17.60
CA ASN A 37 35.40 13.29 -18.28
C ASN A 37 34.99 12.26 -19.34
N LEU A 38 33.77 11.76 -19.24
CA LEU A 38 33.07 11.19 -20.39
C LEU A 38 31.60 11.65 -20.35
N ARG A 39 31.40 12.75 -21.09
CA ARG A 39 30.07 13.14 -21.57
C ARG A 39 29.63 12.10 -22.62
N CYS A 40 28.62 11.32 -22.33
CA CYS A 40 27.83 10.68 -23.37
C CYS A 40 26.62 11.57 -23.67
N VAL A 41 26.77 12.32 -24.74
CA VAL A 41 25.70 13.04 -25.43
C VAL A 41 25.12 12.04 -26.44
N CYS A 42 23.91 11.59 -26.25
CA CYS A 42 23.13 10.92 -27.28
C CYS A 42 22.19 11.94 -27.93
N PRO A 43 22.39 12.22 -29.22
CA PRO A 43 21.47 13.06 -29.96
C PRO A 43 20.38 12.19 -30.62
N TRP A 44 19.17 12.30 -30.14
CA TRP A 44 18.02 11.90 -30.94
C TRP A 44 17.27 13.17 -31.33
N ASN A 45 17.57 13.65 -32.52
CA ASN A 45 16.82 14.71 -33.17
C ASN A 45 16.37 14.23 -34.55
N ARG A 46 15.05 14.27 -34.75
CA ARG A 46 14.32 14.43 -36.00
C ARG A 46 14.53 13.40 -37.12
N LEU A 47 13.46 12.74 -37.45
CA LEU A 47 12.99 12.65 -38.83
C LEU A 47 11.43 12.52 -38.80
N ARG A 48 10.79 13.64 -39.07
CA ARG A 48 9.41 13.69 -39.55
C ARG A 48 9.43 13.37 -41.02
N SER A 49 8.74 12.33 -41.44
CA SER A 49 8.36 12.14 -42.85
C SER A 49 6.82 12.05 -42.92
N PRO A 50 6.20 12.74 -43.86
CA PRO A 50 4.76 12.80 -43.98
C PRO A 50 4.21 11.48 -44.56
N ILE A 51 3.21 10.92 -43.88
CA ILE A 51 2.45 9.80 -44.41
C ILE A 51 1.55 10.32 -45.52
N ALA A 52 1.87 9.92 -46.76
CA ALA A 52 1.02 10.14 -47.93
C ALA A 52 -0.29 9.32 -47.75
N ILE A 53 -1.41 10.03 -47.71
CA ILE A 53 -2.72 9.45 -47.76
C ILE A 53 -2.97 8.99 -49.20
N PHE A 54 -2.92 7.67 -49.41
CA PHE A 54 -3.36 7.04 -50.65
C PHE A 54 -4.87 6.84 -50.58
N THR A 55 -5.61 7.65 -51.30
CA THR A 55 -7.03 7.39 -51.61
C THR A 55 -7.10 6.48 -52.81
N PRO A 56 -7.72 5.29 -52.71
CA PRO A 56 -8.00 4.50 -53.91
C PRO A 56 -9.22 5.09 -54.63
N THR A 57 -8.99 5.52 -55.83
CA THR A 57 -10.03 5.88 -56.82
C THR A 57 -10.77 4.61 -57.22
N VAL A 58 -12.03 4.54 -56.84
CA VAL A 58 -12.91 3.48 -57.30
C VAL A 58 -13.38 3.80 -58.74
N SER A 59 -12.83 3.08 -59.69
CA SER A 59 -13.40 3.07 -61.07
C SER A 59 -14.68 2.26 -61.07
N LYS A 60 -15.77 2.89 -61.41
CA LYS A 60 -17.02 2.25 -61.80
C LYS A 60 -16.81 1.59 -63.16
N GLU A 61 -17.53 0.52 -63.32
CA GLU A 61 -17.96 -0.21 -64.51
C GLU A 61 -17.43 -1.63 -64.63
N ASN A 62 -18.24 -2.54 -64.11
CA ASN A 62 -18.47 -3.83 -64.79
C ASN A 62 -19.89 -4.28 -64.49
N THR A 63 -20.77 -3.99 -65.45
CA THR A 63 -22.07 -4.57 -65.53
C THR A 63 -21.95 -6.06 -65.88
N LEU A 64 -22.03 -6.91 -64.87
CA LEU A 64 -22.19 -8.36 -65.06
C LEU A 64 -23.66 -8.66 -65.18
N SER A 65 -23.99 -9.10 -66.37
CA SER A 65 -25.28 -9.65 -66.79
C SER A 65 -25.80 -10.70 -65.80
N THR A 66 -26.90 -10.42 -65.13
CA THR A 66 -27.61 -11.40 -64.30
C THR A 66 -28.35 -12.42 -65.18
N HIS A 67 -27.67 -13.57 -65.36
CA HIS A 67 -28.40 -14.76 -65.82
C HIS A 67 -29.26 -15.28 -64.65
N HIS A 68 -30.59 -15.01 -64.77
CA HIS A 68 -31.58 -15.64 -63.89
C HIS A 68 -31.68 -17.11 -64.28
N SER A 69 -31.21 -18.00 -63.41
CA SER A 69 -31.54 -19.43 -63.54
C SER A 69 -33.01 -19.65 -63.18
N PRO A 70 -33.77 -20.41 -63.98
CA PRO A 70 -35.16 -20.63 -63.68
C PRO A 70 -35.47 -21.51 -62.47
N TYR A 71 -34.45 -21.95 -61.75
CA TYR A 71 -34.57 -22.80 -60.54
C TYR A 71 -34.14 -22.14 -59.20
N GLY A 72 -33.90 -20.83 -59.15
CA GLY A 72 -33.79 -20.07 -57.90
C GLY A 72 -32.60 -20.36 -57.00
N TRP A 73 -31.61 -21.15 -57.39
CA TRP A 73 -30.47 -21.50 -56.62
C TRP A 73 -29.21 -20.87 -57.23
N GLY A 74 -28.86 -19.68 -56.78
CA GLY A 74 -27.59 -19.02 -57.14
C GLY A 74 -26.41 -19.54 -56.32
N ALA A 75 -25.21 -19.52 -56.93
CA ALA A 75 -23.97 -19.91 -56.23
C ALA A 75 -23.65 -19.09 -54.96
N GLN A 76 -24.32 -17.95 -54.78
CA GLN A 76 -24.19 -17.09 -53.58
C GLN A 76 -24.91 -17.66 -52.36
N ASP A 77 -25.99 -18.41 -52.54
CA ASP A 77 -26.79 -18.95 -51.43
C ASP A 77 -26.09 -20.11 -50.72
N LEU A 78 -25.27 -20.87 -51.42
CA LEU A 78 -24.49 -21.97 -50.84
C LEU A 78 -23.32 -21.44 -49.97
N ASN A 79 -22.73 -20.30 -50.32
CA ASN A 79 -21.67 -19.69 -49.50
C ASN A 79 -22.24 -18.96 -48.28
N ALA A 80 -23.40 -18.30 -48.40
CA ALA A 80 -24.08 -17.70 -47.27
C ALA A 80 -24.53 -18.77 -46.25
N ALA A 81 -25.06 -19.89 -46.72
CA ALA A 81 -25.41 -21.03 -45.87
C ALA A 81 -24.22 -21.74 -45.24
N ARG A 82 -23.02 -21.69 -45.86
CA ARG A 82 -21.77 -22.19 -45.29
C ARG A 82 -21.19 -21.24 -44.24
N MET A 83 -21.28 -19.93 -44.44
CA MET A 83 -20.81 -18.94 -43.49
C MET A 83 -21.69 -18.88 -42.22
N SER A 84 -23.00 -19.16 -42.33
CA SER A 84 -23.88 -19.23 -41.15
C SER A 84 -23.74 -20.48 -40.31
N ARG A 85 -22.91 -21.46 -40.75
CA ARG A 85 -22.63 -22.69 -40.01
C ARG A 85 -21.26 -22.72 -39.32
N GLN A 86 -20.59 -21.59 -39.18
CA GLN A 86 -19.47 -21.53 -38.24
C GLN A 86 -20.03 -21.69 -36.83
N ALA A 87 -19.88 -22.87 -36.27
CA ALA A 87 -20.17 -23.11 -34.85
C ALA A 87 -19.49 -22.02 -34.02
N PRO A 88 -20.15 -21.44 -33.03
CA PRO A 88 -19.55 -20.46 -32.16
C PRO A 88 -18.24 -21.03 -31.60
N ALA A 89 -17.20 -20.19 -31.51
CA ALA A 89 -15.91 -20.59 -30.98
C ALA A 89 -16.10 -21.22 -29.59
N PRO A 90 -15.45 -22.37 -29.30
CA PRO A 90 -15.64 -23.06 -28.04
C PRO A 90 -15.27 -22.14 -26.88
N ARG A 91 -16.05 -22.19 -25.80
CA ARG A 91 -15.83 -21.40 -24.59
C ARG A 91 -14.46 -21.77 -23.97
N LYS A 92 -13.61 -20.77 -23.73
CA LYS A 92 -12.32 -20.96 -23.06
C LYS A 92 -12.51 -21.18 -21.57
N VAL A 93 -12.02 -22.31 -21.06
CA VAL A 93 -12.11 -22.68 -19.64
C VAL A 93 -10.71 -22.83 -19.07
N PRO A 94 -10.33 -22.05 -18.03
CA PRO A 94 -9.04 -22.19 -17.36
C PRO A 94 -8.96 -23.55 -16.67
N LEU A 95 -7.84 -24.27 -16.87
CA LEU A 95 -7.57 -25.52 -16.18
C LEU A 95 -7.57 -25.32 -14.67
N ARG A 96 -8.34 -26.12 -13.94
CA ARG A 96 -8.40 -26.17 -12.48
C ARG A 96 -8.46 -27.62 -12.02
N ARG A 97 -7.80 -27.93 -10.88
CA ARG A 97 -7.95 -29.22 -10.23
C ARG A 97 -9.41 -29.43 -9.80
N GLY A 98 -9.89 -30.65 -9.93
CA GLY A 98 -11.28 -30.98 -9.61
C GLY A 98 -12.28 -30.72 -10.75
N LEU A 99 -11.82 -30.25 -11.92
CA LEU A 99 -12.68 -30.04 -13.08
C LEU A 99 -12.99 -31.37 -13.77
N LEU A 100 -14.25 -31.70 -13.92
CA LEU A 100 -14.70 -32.90 -14.65
C LEU A 100 -14.73 -32.58 -16.16
N ILE A 101 -13.98 -33.33 -16.95
CA ILE A 101 -13.80 -33.13 -18.38
C ILE A 101 -14.02 -34.44 -19.12
N GLU A 102 -14.68 -34.36 -20.24
CA GLU A 102 -14.80 -35.43 -21.22
C GLU A 102 -13.95 -35.10 -22.45
N ASP A 103 -13.08 -36.02 -22.88
CA ASP A 103 -12.36 -35.94 -24.16
C ASP A 103 -13.28 -36.36 -25.30
N ILE A 104 -13.07 -35.81 -26.49
CA ILE A 104 -13.86 -36.14 -27.66
C ILE A 104 -13.89 -37.64 -28.02
N ASN A 105 -12.94 -38.42 -27.50
CA ASN A 105 -12.88 -39.89 -27.64
C ASN A 105 -13.64 -40.64 -26.53
N GLY A 106 -14.39 -39.92 -25.69
CA GLY A 106 -15.24 -40.48 -24.63
C GLY A 106 -14.47 -40.82 -23.33
N TRP A 107 -13.26 -40.30 -23.12
CA TRP A 107 -12.58 -40.42 -21.84
C TRP A 107 -13.10 -39.33 -20.86
N VAL A 108 -13.77 -39.79 -19.84
CA VAL A 108 -14.29 -38.90 -18.78
C VAL A 108 -13.42 -39.02 -17.53
N GLY A 109 -13.02 -37.87 -16.95
CA GLY A 109 -12.22 -37.86 -15.74
C GLY A 109 -12.13 -36.49 -15.07
N GLU A 110 -11.65 -36.53 -13.83
CA GLU A 110 -11.37 -35.33 -13.03
C GLU A 110 -9.91 -34.89 -13.23
N VAL A 111 -9.68 -33.58 -13.32
CA VAL A 111 -8.32 -33.02 -13.38
C VAL A 111 -7.63 -33.19 -12.03
N VAL A 112 -6.62 -34.07 -11.97
CA VAL A 112 -5.85 -34.35 -10.74
C VAL A 112 -4.48 -33.68 -10.71
N LYS A 113 -3.87 -33.41 -11.88
CA LYS A 113 -2.56 -32.77 -11.98
C LYS A 113 -2.42 -31.93 -13.23
N ALA A 114 -1.43 -31.02 -13.22
CA ALA A 114 -0.94 -30.32 -14.41
C ALA A 114 0.59 -30.37 -14.38
N GLU A 115 1.20 -30.71 -15.50
CA GLU A 115 2.66 -30.87 -15.63
C GLU A 115 3.16 -30.36 -16.96
N ARG A 116 4.42 -29.95 -17.04
CA ARG A 116 5.07 -29.55 -18.28
C ARG A 116 5.87 -30.74 -18.83
N ILE A 117 5.55 -31.17 -20.04
CA ILE A 117 6.24 -32.21 -20.76
C ILE A 117 6.78 -31.64 -22.06
N GLY A 118 8.09 -31.62 -22.26
CA GLY A 118 8.69 -31.05 -23.46
C GLY A 118 8.41 -29.57 -23.69
N GLY A 119 8.17 -28.78 -22.61
CA GLY A 119 7.85 -27.35 -22.71
C GLY A 119 6.36 -27.03 -22.86
N ALA A 120 5.53 -28.02 -23.26
CA ALA A 120 4.07 -27.84 -23.33
C ALA A 120 3.40 -28.26 -22.02
N LEU A 121 2.28 -27.60 -21.69
CA LEU A 121 1.49 -27.90 -20.49
C LEU A 121 0.48 -29.01 -20.81
N PHE A 122 0.52 -30.07 -19.99
CA PHE A 122 -0.43 -31.17 -20.02
C PHE A 122 -1.19 -31.24 -18.71
N PHE A 123 -2.37 -31.85 -18.74
CA PHE A 123 -3.12 -32.17 -17.54
C PHE A 123 -3.52 -33.62 -17.47
N GLY A 124 -3.53 -34.18 -16.26
CA GLY A 124 -3.93 -35.55 -16.00
C GLY A 124 -5.41 -35.62 -15.64
N LEU A 125 -6.18 -36.44 -16.38
CA LEU A 125 -7.54 -36.82 -16.04
C LEU A 125 -7.54 -38.20 -15.37
N GLU A 126 -8.13 -38.30 -14.21
CA GLU A 126 -8.36 -39.53 -13.47
C GLU A 126 -9.80 -40.00 -13.71
N ASP A 127 -9.94 -41.24 -14.22
CA ASP A 127 -11.27 -41.81 -14.44
C ASP A 127 -11.84 -42.44 -13.14
N ALA A 128 -13.09 -42.92 -13.18
CA ALA A 128 -13.76 -43.53 -12.04
C ALA A 128 -13.07 -44.83 -11.52
N LYS A 129 -12.10 -45.38 -12.28
CA LYS A 129 -11.32 -46.53 -11.90
C LYS A 129 -9.91 -46.19 -11.37
N GLY A 130 -9.63 -44.90 -11.14
CA GLY A 130 -8.36 -44.42 -10.66
C GLY A 130 -7.23 -44.38 -11.72
N ARG A 131 -7.54 -44.55 -13.00
CA ARG A 131 -6.55 -44.49 -14.08
C ARG A 131 -6.33 -43.06 -14.51
N VAL A 132 -5.09 -42.63 -14.56
CA VAL A 132 -4.71 -41.29 -14.98
C VAL A 132 -4.13 -41.29 -16.38
N LYS A 133 -4.67 -40.43 -17.24
CA LYS A 133 -4.16 -40.19 -18.60
C LYS A 133 -3.86 -38.73 -18.80
N ASN A 134 -2.74 -38.41 -19.47
CA ASN A 134 -2.33 -37.03 -19.73
C ASN A 134 -2.87 -36.52 -21.07
N PHE A 135 -3.36 -35.30 -21.07
CA PHE A 135 -3.96 -34.62 -22.22
C PHE A 135 -3.31 -33.23 -22.41
N PRO A 136 -3.15 -32.78 -23.67
CA PRO A 136 -2.66 -31.43 -23.95
C PRO A 136 -3.75 -30.37 -23.67
N LEU A 137 -3.36 -29.12 -23.46
CA LEU A 137 -4.30 -28.01 -23.48
C LEU A 137 -4.82 -27.78 -24.92
N GLY A 138 -6.00 -27.17 -25.04
CA GLY A 138 -6.59 -26.79 -26.31
C GLY A 138 -8.07 -27.16 -26.45
N PRO A 139 -8.61 -27.17 -27.67
CA PRO A 139 -9.97 -27.61 -27.97
C PRO A 139 -10.07 -29.15 -28.00
N GLY A 140 -11.29 -29.66 -28.08
CA GLY A 140 -11.56 -31.09 -28.15
C GLY A 140 -12.00 -31.72 -26.85
N TYR A 141 -12.55 -30.92 -25.97
CA TYR A 141 -13.10 -31.34 -24.68
C TYR A 141 -14.54 -30.87 -24.53
N LEU A 142 -15.28 -31.58 -23.68
CA LEU A 142 -16.63 -31.22 -23.27
C LEU A 142 -16.68 -31.08 -21.75
N ILE A 143 -17.46 -30.12 -21.28
CA ILE A 143 -17.86 -29.94 -19.89
C ILE A 143 -19.38 -29.87 -19.87
N GLU A 144 -20.03 -30.80 -19.16
CA GLU A 144 -21.50 -30.91 -19.14
C GLU A 144 -22.11 -31.03 -20.52
N GLY A 145 -21.40 -31.69 -21.46
CA GLY A 145 -21.82 -31.83 -22.85
C GLY A 145 -21.55 -30.63 -23.77
N GLU A 146 -21.08 -29.52 -23.24
CA GLU A 146 -20.76 -28.31 -24.01
C GLU A 146 -19.28 -28.32 -24.47
N PRO A 147 -19.02 -28.04 -25.78
CA PRO A 147 -17.65 -28.00 -26.29
C PRO A 147 -16.86 -26.81 -25.68
N VAL A 148 -15.67 -27.13 -25.17
CA VAL A 148 -14.79 -26.16 -24.54
C VAL A 148 -13.35 -26.27 -25.06
N GLU A 149 -12.62 -25.17 -24.91
CA GLU A 149 -11.17 -25.10 -25.09
C GLU A 149 -10.52 -24.97 -23.71
N ILE A 150 -9.73 -25.96 -23.28
CA ILE A 150 -8.99 -25.92 -22.01
C ILE A 150 -7.76 -25.05 -22.20
N VAL A 151 -7.65 -23.96 -21.43
CA VAL A 151 -6.54 -23.04 -21.48
C VAL A 151 -5.70 -23.11 -20.19
N ALA A 152 -4.47 -22.61 -20.25
CA ALA A 152 -3.60 -22.58 -19.07
C ALA A 152 -4.28 -21.89 -17.88
N PRO A 153 -4.05 -22.34 -16.64
CA PRO A 153 -4.57 -21.69 -15.47
C PRO A 153 -4.11 -20.24 -15.48
N VAL A 154 -5.05 -19.33 -15.34
CA VAL A 154 -4.72 -17.93 -15.09
C VAL A 154 -4.09 -17.89 -13.70
N ALA A 155 -2.79 -17.56 -13.61
CA ALA A 155 -2.15 -17.32 -12.34
C ALA A 155 -3.01 -16.28 -11.60
N ALA A 156 -3.58 -16.67 -10.46
CA ALA A 156 -4.22 -15.71 -9.58
C ALA A 156 -3.15 -14.64 -9.31
N LYS A 157 -3.35 -13.42 -9.82
CA LYS A 157 -2.51 -12.29 -9.41
C LYS A 157 -2.64 -12.26 -7.91
N GLU A 158 -1.55 -12.57 -7.19
CA GLU A 158 -1.51 -12.31 -5.76
C GLU A 158 -2.00 -10.88 -5.55
N PRO A 159 -2.97 -10.66 -4.66
CA PRO A 159 -3.45 -9.31 -4.41
C PRO A 159 -2.23 -8.50 -4.00
N LYS A 160 -1.88 -7.48 -4.79
CA LYS A 160 -0.79 -6.57 -4.46
C LYS A 160 -1.04 -6.09 -3.04
N ARG A 161 -0.09 -6.35 -2.13
CA ARG A 161 -0.13 -5.82 -0.77
C ARG A 161 -0.30 -4.32 -0.87
N THR A 162 -1.41 -3.81 -0.41
CA THR A 162 -1.65 -2.37 -0.36
C THR A 162 -0.98 -1.87 0.91
N ILE A 163 -0.12 -0.87 0.80
CA ILE A 163 0.56 -0.24 1.93
C ILE A 163 -0.28 0.97 2.35
N SER A 164 -0.48 1.14 3.66
CA SER A 164 -1.11 2.33 4.25
C SER A 164 -0.19 3.54 4.16
N ARG A 165 -0.67 4.71 4.54
CA ARG A 165 0.16 5.93 4.56
C ARG A 165 1.27 5.88 5.61
N SER A 166 1.06 5.13 6.68
CA SER A 166 2.07 4.86 7.72
C SER A 166 3.15 3.85 7.31
N GLY A 167 3.01 3.21 6.13
CA GLY A 167 3.91 2.16 5.67
C GLY A 167 3.51 0.74 6.09
N SER A 168 2.45 0.58 6.89
CA SER A 168 1.93 -0.71 7.34
C SER A 168 1.18 -1.44 6.21
N ILE A 169 0.99 -2.75 6.35
CA ILE A 169 0.16 -3.52 5.41
C ILE A 169 -1.31 -3.16 5.63
N ALA A 170 -1.94 -2.53 4.63
CA ALA A 170 -3.33 -2.12 4.74
C ALA A 170 -4.28 -3.32 4.76
N VAL A 171 -5.15 -3.37 5.76
CA VAL A 171 -6.23 -4.35 5.87
C VAL A 171 -7.38 -3.89 4.98
N LYS A 172 -7.64 -4.62 3.90
CA LYS A 172 -8.78 -4.33 3.01
C LYS A 172 -10.08 -4.68 3.70
N ASN A 173 -11.07 -3.80 3.57
CA ASN A 173 -12.41 -4.01 4.11
C ASN A 173 -12.42 -4.30 5.63
N ALA A 174 -11.53 -3.67 6.40
CA ALA A 174 -11.58 -3.76 7.86
C ALA A 174 -12.98 -3.34 8.33
N PRO A 175 -13.70 -4.19 9.08
CA PRO A 175 -14.99 -3.80 9.62
C PRO A 175 -14.80 -2.64 10.59
N ALA A 176 -15.79 -1.73 10.62
CA ALA A 176 -15.80 -0.67 11.61
C ALA A 176 -15.82 -1.30 13.01
N ARG A 177 -14.85 -0.94 13.85
CA ARG A 177 -14.79 -1.36 15.25
C ARG A 177 -15.39 -0.27 16.13
N VAL A 178 -16.00 -0.68 17.24
CA VAL A 178 -16.30 0.25 18.32
C VAL A 178 -14.97 0.78 18.87
N ALA A 179 -14.89 2.09 19.11
CA ALA A 179 -13.71 2.69 19.68
C ALA A 179 -13.34 2.02 21.01
N ARG A 180 -12.08 1.69 21.20
CA ARG A 180 -11.55 1.20 22.48
C ARG A 180 -11.69 2.30 23.54
N ALA A 181 -11.60 1.95 24.81
CA ALA A 181 -11.51 2.94 25.88
C ALA A 181 -10.14 3.68 25.87
N SER A 182 -9.11 3.06 25.30
CA SER A 182 -7.78 3.65 25.15
C SER A 182 -7.76 4.77 24.10
N ARG A 183 -6.94 5.82 24.33
CA ARG A 183 -6.87 7.02 23.50
C ARG A 183 -5.43 7.41 23.20
N ILE A 184 -5.25 8.14 22.11
CA ILE A 184 -4.06 8.98 21.91
C ILE A 184 -4.49 10.42 22.11
N TRP A 185 -3.84 11.09 23.04
CA TRP A 185 -3.96 12.53 23.19
C TRP A 185 -2.79 13.24 22.54
N VAL A 186 -3.07 14.35 21.91
CA VAL A 186 -2.08 15.22 21.28
C VAL A 186 -2.31 16.64 21.74
N GLU A 187 -1.29 17.50 21.64
CA GLU A 187 -1.39 18.85 22.20
C GLU A 187 -2.46 19.70 21.50
N GLY A 188 -2.46 19.70 20.17
CA GLY A 188 -3.32 20.55 19.37
C GLY A 188 -4.09 19.85 18.25
N LEU A 189 -4.95 20.64 17.60
CA LEU A 189 -5.76 20.16 16.47
C LEU A 189 -4.89 19.73 15.27
N HIS A 190 -3.83 20.50 14.97
CA HIS A 190 -2.95 20.18 13.84
C HIS A 190 -2.20 18.88 14.04
N ASP A 191 -1.83 18.55 15.28
CA ASP A 191 -1.23 17.28 15.67
C ASP A 191 -2.20 16.14 15.41
N ALA A 192 -3.44 16.28 15.87
CA ALA A 192 -4.47 15.27 15.65
C ALA A 192 -4.69 15.04 14.14
N GLU A 193 -4.81 16.09 13.35
CA GLU A 193 -5.03 16.00 11.92
C GLU A 193 -3.84 15.35 11.18
N LEU A 194 -2.59 15.61 11.60
CA LEU A 194 -1.41 14.98 10.99
C LEU A 194 -1.33 13.50 11.35
N VAL A 195 -1.53 13.15 12.62
CA VAL A 195 -1.53 11.75 13.08
C VAL A 195 -2.64 10.97 12.38
N GLU A 196 -3.86 11.49 12.31
CA GLU A 196 -4.97 10.88 11.59
C GLU A 196 -4.70 10.76 10.08
N LYS A 197 -4.03 11.74 9.48
CA LYS A 197 -3.69 11.72 8.06
C LYS A 197 -2.78 10.56 7.70
N VAL A 198 -1.78 10.28 8.52
CA VAL A 198 -0.73 9.30 8.22
C VAL A 198 -1.07 7.92 8.80
N TRP A 199 -1.51 7.84 10.06
CA TRP A 199 -1.78 6.58 10.77
C TRP A 199 -3.27 6.24 10.89
N GLY A 200 -4.17 7.10 10.42
CA GLY A 200 -5.60 6.94 10.60
C GLY A 200 -6.18 5.62 10.06
N HIS A 201 -5.52 4.97 9.08
CA HIS A 201 -5.92 3.61 8.66
C HIS A 201 -5.67 2.60 9.78
N ASP A 202 -4.47 2.61 10.36
CA ASP A 202 -4.05 1.64 11.39
C ASP A 202 -4.80 1.90 12.70
N LEU A 203 -4.97 3.17 13.06
CA LEU A 203 -5.76 3.58 14.22
C LEU A 203 -7.21 3.09 14.14
N ARG A 204 -7.85 3.20 12.98
CA ARG A 204 -9.21 2.67 12.75
C ARG A 204 -9.27 1.15 12.84
N VAL A 205 -8.28 0.44 12.31
CA VAL A 205 -8.18 -1.03 12.40
C VAL A 205 -8.08 -1.45 13.86
N GLU A 206 -7.34 -0.71 14.67
CA GLU A 206 -7.16 -0.98 16.09
C GLU A 206 -8.29 -0.40 16.99
N GLY A 207 -9.12 0.49 16.45
CA GLY A 207 -10.21 1.14 17.19
C GLY A 207 -9.70 2.21 18.16
N ILE A 208 -8.54 2.83 17.87
CA ILE A 208 -7.94 3.91 18.66
C ILE A 208 -8.40 5.25 18.11
N VAL A 209 -8.73 6.19 18.99
CA VAL A 209 -9.13 7.56 18.67
C VAL A 209 -8.04 8.53 19.09
N VAL A 210 -7.77 9.52 18.26
CA VAL A 210 -6.87 10.64 18.55
C VAL A 210 -7.72 11.84 18.99
N GLU A 211 -7.37 12.46 20.12
CA GLU A 211 -8.10 13.59 20.70
C GLU A 211 -7.12 14.74 21.00
N PRO A 212 -7.40 15.97 20.55
CA PRO A 212 -6.60 17.14 20.92
C PRO A 212 -6.95 17.63 22.33
N LEU A 213 -5.91 17.92 23.13
CA LEU A 213 -6.05 18.42 24.51
C LEU A 213 -6.32 19.93 24.59
N HIS A 214 -6.03 20.66 23.50
CA HIS A 214 -6.05 22.13 23.47
C HIS A 214 -5.11 22.79 24.50
N GLY A 215 -3.95 22.16 24.69
CA GLY A 215 -2.88 22.55 25.58
C GLY A 215 -2.60 21.50 26.67
N VAL A 216 -1.38 21.52 27.21
CA VAL A 216 -0.90 20.51 28.17
C VAL A 216 -0.69 21.04 29.58
N ASP A 217 -1.13 22.28 29.87
CA ASP A 217 -0.82 22.96 31.13
C ASP A 217 -1.31 22.22 32.39
N ASP A 218 -2.46 21.51 32.33
CA ASP A 218 -2.96 20.66 33.43
C ASP A 218 -3.09 19.19 32.99
N LEU A 219 -2.03 18.65 32.46
CA LEU A 219 -2.00 17.25 32.00
C LEU A 219 -2.27 16.26 33.13
N ALA A 220 -1.76 16.54 34.32
CA ALA A 220 -1.98 15.69 35.50
C ALA A 220 -3.47 15.66 35.92
N GLY A 221 -4.17 16.79 35.83
CA GLY A 221 -5.61 16.86 36.07
C GLY A 221 -6.40 16.05 35.05
N ALA A 222 -6.10 16.24 33.76
CA ALA A 222 -6.73 15.49 32.68
C ALA A 222 -6.52 13.98 32.80
N ILE A 223 -5.32 13.51 33.17
CA ILE A 223 -5.04 12.08 33.41
C ILE A 223 -5.86 11.54 34.57
N ARG A 224 -5.99 12.30 35.67
CA ARG A 224 -6.84 11.90 36.81
C ARG A 224 -8.31 11.73 36.40
N GLU A 225 -8.82 12.65 35.60
CA GLU A 225 -10.20 12.59 35.07
C GLU A 225 -10.39 11.41 34.10
N PHE A 226 -9.40 11.16 33.23
CA PHE A 226 -9.42 10.02 32.33
C PHE A 226 -9.45 8.69 33.09
N ALA A 227 -8.86 8.62 34.27
CA ALA A 227 -8.76 7.41 35.10
C ALA A 227 -8.20 6.21 34.34
N PRO A 228 -6.90 6.24 33.95
CA PRO A 228 -6.26 5.14 33.22
C PRO A 228 -6.20 3.86 34.06
N GLY A 229 -6.23 2.72 33.37
CA GLY A 229 -6.21 1.41 34.02
C GLY A 229 -6.16 0.27 33.02
N PRO A 230 -6.31 -0.99 33.47
CA PRO A 230 -6.36 -2.14 32.58
C PRO A 230 -7.45 -1.99 31.51
N GLY A 231 -7.09 -2.14 30.22
CA GLY A 231 -8.00 -1.97 29.10
C GLY A 231 -8.38 -0.51 28.76
N ARG A 232 -7.84 0.48 29.49
CA ARG A 232 -8.05 1.91 29.26
C ARG A 232 -6.72 2.65 29.34
N ARG A 233 -5.83 2.37 28.41
CA ARG A 233 -4.51 3.00 28.32
C ARG A 233 -4.58 4.35 27.63
N LEU A 234 -3.63 5.21 27.94
CA LEU A 234 -3.52 6.55 27.41
C LEU A 234 -2.12 6.78 26.83
N GLY A 235 -2.04 7.05 25.54
CA GLY A 235 -0.84 7.52 24.87
C GLY A 235 -0.91 9.04 24.73
N ILE A 236 0.18 9.75 25.00
CA ILE A 236 0.20 11.22 24.87
C ILE A 236 1.41 11.64 24.04
N LEU A 237 1.19 12.45 23.02
CA LEU A 237 2.21 13.10 22.22
C LEU A 237 2.26 14.59 22.59
N VAL A 238 3.42 15.07 23.04
CA VAL A 238 3.65 16.46 23.39
C VAL A 238 4.69 17.12 22.50
N ASP A 239 4.49 18.40 22.20
CA ASP A 239 5.44 19.22 21.45
C ASP A 239 6.68 19.53 22.31
N HIS A 240 7.79 19.82 21.65
CA HIS A 240 9.02 20.36 22.25
C HIS A 240 9.50 19.66 23.52
N LEU A 241 9.35 18.34 23.59
CA LEU A 241 9.80 17.56 24.75
C LEU A 241 11.32 17.41 24.72
N ILE A 242 12.02 18.41 25.28
CA ILE A 242 13.47 18.49 25.37
C ILE A 242 13.87 18.60 26.84
N GLU A 243 15.05 18.07 27.17
CA GLU A 243 15.58 18.13 28.52
C GLU A 243 15.68 19.59 29.04
N GLY A 244 15.21 19.81 30.27
CA GLY A 244 15.22 21.13 30.92
C GLY A 244 14.04 22.05 30.55
N THR A 245 13.10 21.60 29.73
CA THR A 245 11.91 22.41 29.34
C THR A 245 10.78 22.36 30.36
N LYS A 246 9.79 23.27 30.21
CA LYS A 246 8.55 23.27 31.00
C LYS A 246 7.79 21.95 30.76
N GLU A 247 7.74 21.48 29.52
CA GLU A 247 7.05 20.29 29.08
C GLU A 247 7.57 19.05 29.81
N GLN A 248 8.88 18.93 30.01
CA GLN A 248 9.48 17.81 30.77
C GLN A 248 8.97 17.78 32.23
N ARG A 249 8.80 18.93 32.88
CA ARG A 249 8.26 19.00 34.26
C ARG A 249 6.80 18.60 34.29
N ILE A 250 5.99 19.08 33.35
CA ILE A 250 4.58 18.70 33.21
C ILE A 250 4.44 17.19 33.01
N VAL A 251 5.28 16.60 32.15
CA VAL A 251 5.31 15.15 31.94
C VAL A 251 5.68 14.38 33.20
N ALA A 252 6.66 14.85 33.96
CA ALA A 252 7.06 14.20 35.22
C ALA A 252 5.92 14.22 36.26
N GLU A 253 5.21 15.35 36.38
CA GLU A 253 4.03 15.50 37.25
C GLU A 253 2.88 14.59 36.79
N ALA A 254 2.65 14.52 35.49
CA ALA A 254 1.61 13.70 34.88
C ALA A 254 1.84 12.19 35.11
N LEU A 255 3.08 11.72 34.99
CA LEU A 255 3.44 10.32 35.23
C LEU A 255 3.40 9.94 36.72
N ALA A 256 3.45 10.91 37.64
CA ALA A 256 3.31 10.69 39.08
C ALA A 256 1.83 10.53 39.53
N VAL A 257 0.86 10.71 38.64
CA VAL A 257 -0.55 10.53 38.95
C VAL A 257 -0.84 9.07 39.32
N PRO A 258 -1.55 8.79 40.44
CA PRO A 258 -1.96 7.42 40.76
C PRO A 258 -2.72 6.76 39.63
N GLY A 259 -2.33 5.52 39.25
CA GLY A 259 -2.89 4.79 38.12
C GLY A 259 -2.23 5.08 36.77
N ALA A 260 -1.35 6.08 36.67
CA ALA A 260 -0.62 6.35 35.44
C ALA A 260 0.45 5.26 35.13
N ALA A 261 1.08 4.71 36.16
CA ALA A 261 2.12 3.70 36.00
C ALA A 261 1.62 2.48 35.21
N GLY A 262 2.28 2.18 34.08
CA GLY A 262 1.93 1.07 33.20
C GLY A 262 0.70 1.30 32.30
N HIS A 263 -0.08 2.37 32.55
CA HIS A 263 -1.30 2.67 31.78
C HIS A 263 -1.24 3.99 31.00
N VAL A 264 -0.24 4.82 31.28
CA VAL A 264 0.03 6.07 30.55
C VAL A 264 1.41 6.03 29.95
N LYS A 265 1.53 6.36 28.68
CA LYS A 265 2.80 6.57 27.98
C LYS A 265 2.82 7.95 27.38
N ILE A 266 3.80 8.75 27.76
CA ILE A 266 4.00 10.11 27.24
C ILE A 266 5.27 10.11 26.41
N VAL A 267 5.19 10.61 25.21
CA VAL A 267 6.30 10.79 24.27
C VAL A 267 6.23 12.19 23.67
N GLY A 268 7.30 12.62 23.05
CA GLY A 268 7.31 13.91 22.37
C GLY A 268 8.32 13.94 21.23
N HIS A 269 8.41 15.07 20.59
CA HIS A 269 9.34 15.39 19.53
C HIS A 269 10.07 16.71 19.80
N PRO A 270 11.20 17.00 19.13
CA PRO A 270 12.02 18.18 19.44
C PRO A 270 11.49 19.47 18.82
N PHE A 271 10.44 19.42 18.02
CA PHE A 271 9.90 20.59 17.31
C PHE A 271 9.10 21.49 18.22
N ILE A 272 9.10 22.79 17.92
CA ILE A 272 8.28 23.80 18.63
C ILE A 272 6.80 23.61 18.30
N ASP A 273 6.51 23.13 17.09
CA ASP A 273 5.17 22.89 16.59
C ASP A 273 5.20 21.78 15.55
N ILE A 274 4.13 21.00 15.46
CA ILE A 274 4.00 19.87 14.56
C ILE A 274 4.25 20.18 13.08
N TRP A 275 4.08 21.43 12.64
CA TRP A 275 4.38 21.85 11.28
C TRP A 275 5.81 21.49 10.89
N GLN A 276 6.74 21.64 11.82
CA GLN A 276 8.16 21.35 11.59
C GLN A 276 8.46 19.87 11.39
N ALA A 277 7.54 19.00 11.79
CA ALA A 277 7.66 17.58 11.54
C ALA A 277 7.43 17.21 10.07
N VAL A 278 6.81 18.09 9.28
CA VAL A 278 6.74 17.93 7.81
C VAL A 278 8.05 18.37 7.19
N LYS A 279 8.67 17.48 6.40
CA LYS A 279 9.94 17.78 5.74
C LYS A 279 9.83 19.03 4.87
N PRO A 280 10.73 20.00 4.98
CA PRO A 280 10.70 21.23 4.19
C PRO A 280 10.63 21.00 2.69
N SER A 281 11.30 19.97 2.18
CA SER A 281 11.31 19.60 0.77
C SER A 281 9.93 19.27 0.20
N VAL A 282 9.02 18.77 1.01
CA VAL A 282 7.62 18.46 0.63
C VAL A 282 6.87 19.74 0.24
N LEU A 283 7.25 20.86 0.85
CA LEU A 283 6.70 22.17 0.62
C LEU A 283 7.52 23.02 -0.37
N GLY A 284 8.56 22.44 -0.96
CA GLY A 284 9.50 23.18 -1.83
C GLY A 284 10.44 24.13 -1.07
N LEU A 285 10.55 23.98 0.25
CA LEU A 285 11.43 24.79 1.09
C LEU A 285 12.80 24.09 1.26
N LYS A 286 13.85 24.89 1.43
CA LYS A 286 15.17 24.37 1.81
C LYS A 286 15.24 24.01 3.30
N ALA A 287 14.60 24.79 4.15
CA ALA A 287 14.51 24.62 5.59
C ALA A 287 13.29 25.39 6.13
N TRP A 288 12.79 25.01 7.30
CA TRP A 288 11.81 25.81 8.03
C TRP A 288 12.43 27.12 8.48
N PRO A 289 11.68 28.24 8.38
CA PRO A 289 12.15 29.54 8.88
C PRO A 289 12.45 29.49 10.37
N GLN A 290 13.51 30.16 10.78
CA GLN A 290 13.82 30.34 12.20
C GLN A 290 12.91 31.43 12.78
N VAL A 291 12.12 31.08 13.80
CA VAL A 291 11.25 32.01 14.53
C VAL A 291 11.86 32.24 15.91
N PRO A 292 12.14 33.50 16.32
CA PRO A 292 12.69 33.80 17.65
C PRO A 292 11.75 33.39 18.76
N ARG A 293 12.32 33.08 19.93
CA ARG A 293 11.53 32.83 21.14
C ARG A 293 10.68 34.08 21.50
N GLY A 294 9.43 33.82 21.89
CA GLY A 294 8.47 34.88 22.24
C GLY A 294 7.66 35.40 21.06
N GLU A 295 7.94 34.99 19.83
CA GLU A 295 7.10 35.19 18.67
C GLU A 295 6.20 33.97 18.45
N ASP A 296 4.93 34.16 18.06
CA ASP A 296 4.06 33.07 17.66
C ASP A 296 4.68 32.32 16.49
N PHE A 297 4.91 31.03 16.66
CA PHE A 297 5.63 30.20 15.69
C PHE A 297 4.92 30.18 14.32
N LYS A 298 3.61 29.97 14.31
CA LYS A 298 2.83 29.82 13.08
C LYS A 298 2.80 31.12 12.29
N LYS A 299 2.42 32.23 12.96
CA LYS A 299 2.42 33.55 12.34
C LYS A 299 3.83 33.98 11.92
N GLY A 300 4.82 33.76 12.76
CA GLY A 300 6.20 34.08 12.47
C GLY A 300 6.77 33.32 11.27
N THR A 301 6.41 32.06 11.13
CA THR A 301 6.75 31.23 9.97
C THR A 301 6.10 31.76 8.70
N LEU A 302 4.79 32.01 8.71
CA LEU A 302 4.05 32.52 7.56
C LEU A 302 4.57 33.88 7.10
N ARG A 303 4.87 34.77 8.03
CA ARG A 303 5.45 36.09 7.73
C ARG A 303 6.78 35.95 6.97
N ARG A 304 7.66 35.05 7.40
CA ARG A 304 8.96 34.83 6.75
C ARG A 304 8.85 34.15 5.40
N LEU A 305 7.77 33.43 5.19
CA LEU A 305 7.44 32.83 3.88
C LEU A 305 6.66 33.78 2.97
N GLY A 306 6.40 35.01 3.40
CA GLY A 306 5.63 35.99 2.63
C GLY A 306 4.16 35.62 2.44
N GLN A 307 3.61 34.80 3.37
CA GLN A 307 2.21 34.35 3.33
C GLN A 307 1.33 35.19 4.26
N PRO A 308 0.01 35.29 4.03
CA PRO A 308 -0.94 35.87 4.96
C PRO A 308 -0.79 35.22 6.34
N HIS A 309 -0.77 36.04 7.41
CA HIS A 309 -0.43 35.59 8.76
C HIS A 309 -1.14 36.35 9.89
N GLU A 310 -2.04 37.26 9.56
CA GLU A 310 -2.65 38.13 10.55
C GLU A 310 -3.78 37.43 11.34
N THR A 311 -4.56 36.62 10.67
CA THR A 311 -5.76 35.99 11.22
C THR A 311 -5.59 34.49 11.49
N GLN A 312 -6.43 33.92 12.33
CA GLN A 312 -6.50 32.45 12.50
C GLN A 312 -6.93 31.74 11.21
N ALA A 313 -7.70 32.41 10.36
CA ALA A 313 -8.07 31.87 9.05
C ALA A 313 -6.86 31.70 8.15
N ASP A 314 -5.89 32.62 8.20
CA ASP A 314 -4.63 32.50 7.43
C ASP A 314 -3.82 31.29 7.92
N VAL A 315 -3.71 31.13 9.24
CA VAL A 315 -3.03 29.96 9.84
C VAL A 315 -3.72 28.65 9.45
N ALA A 316 -5.05 28.61 9.51
CA ALA A 316 -5.82 27.43 9.12
C ALA A 316 -5.69 27.10 7.62
N GLN A 317 -5.66 28.12 6.77
CA GLN A 317 -5.46 27.95 5.33
C GLN A 317 -4.06 27.41 5.03
N ALA A 318 -3.04 27.95 5.68
CA ALA A 318 -1.67 27.49 5.55
C ALA A 318 -1.53 26.03 6.02
N TRP A 319 -2.12 25.68 7.15
CA TRP A 319 -2.13 24.31 7.63
C TRP A 319 -2.80 23.35 6.65
N LYS A 320 -3.96 23.69 6.12
CA LYS A 320 -4.61 22.87 5.08
C LYS A 320 -3.70 22.64 3.88
N HIS A 321 -2.94 23.67 3.47
CA HIS A 321 -1.97 23.52 2.39
C HIS A 321 -0.85 22.55 2.79
N ILE A 322 -0.22 22.73 3.95
CA ILE A 322 0.84 21.85 4.45
C ILE A 322 0.32 20.41 4.51
N LEU A 323 -0.80 20.18 5.17
CA LEU A 323 -1.40 18.86 5.33
C LEU A 323 -1.74 18.20 3.99
N SER A 324 -2.19 19.00 3.00
CA SER A 324 -2.50 18.48 1.66
C SER A 324 -1.28 17.91 0.93
N ARG A 325 -0.09 18.36 1.29
CA ARG A 325 1.18 17.92 0.68
C ARG A 325 1.77 16.67 1.32
N VAL A 326 1.26 16.25 2.47
CA VAL A 326 1.69 15.03 3.15
C VAL A 326 0.92 13.84 2.57
N ASP A 327 1.59 12.93 1.90
CA ASP A 327 0.99 11.72 1.32
C ASP A 327 1.24 10.48 2.19
N SER A 328 2.39 10.42 2.87
CA SER A 328 2.79 9.26 3.68
C SER A 328 3.79 9.63 4.79
N TYR A 329 4.13 8.67 5.63
CA TYR A 329 5.19 8.78 6.64
C TYR A 329 6.54 9.24 6.06
N ALA A 330 6.80 8.96 4.78
CA ALA A 330 8.05 9.36 4.12
C ALA A 330 8.21 10.89 4.00
N ASP A 331 7.10 11.62 4.11
CA ASP A 331 7.07 13.09 4.06
C ASP A 331 7.33 13.73 5.43
N LEU A 332 7.41 12.93 6.47
CA LEU A 332 7.64 13.36 7.84
C LEU A 332 9.08 13.16 8.28
N ASP A 333 9.50 13.96 9.26
CA ASP A 333 10.79 13.81 9.92
C ASP A 333 10.81 12.53 10.78
N PRO A 334 11.87 11.72 10.73
CA PRO A 334 11.97 10.49 11.51
C PRO A 334 11.79 10.65 13.03
N THR A 335 12.09 11.83 13.57
CA THR A 335 11.97 12.10 15.02
C THR A 335 10.52 12.13 15.51
N LEU A 336 9.52 12.30 14.62
CA LEU A 336 8.11 12.14 14.95
C LEU A 336 7.65 10.68 14.81
N LEU A 337 8.18 9.93 13.83
CA LEU A 337 7.67 8.61 13.48
C LEU A 337 7.77 7.62 14.65
N GLY A 338 8.97 7.50 15.24
CA GLY A 338 9.21 6.60 16.36
C GLY A 338 8.30 6.84 17.57
N PRO A 339 8.16 8.07 18.05
CA PRO A 339 7.20 8.42 19.10
C PRO A 339 5.77 7.97 18.80
N VAL A 340 5.21 8.30 17.62
CA VAL A 340 3.82 7.92 17.27
C VAL A 340 3.66 6.41 17.18
N GLU A 341 4.56 5.72 16.49
CA GLU A 341 4.55 4.24 16.41
C GLU A 341 4.61 3.61 17.80
N SER A 342 5.45 4.15 18.69
CA SER A 342 5.58 3.63 20.05
C SER A 342 4.31 3.82 20.91
N LEU A 343 3.49 4.85 20.63
CA LEU A 343 2.19 5.02 21.27
C LEU A 343 1.19 3.98 20.74
N ILE A 344 1.16 3.77 19.44
CA ILE A 344 0.28 2.78 18.82
C ILE A 344 0.61 1.38 19.36
N ASP A 345 1.89 1.01 19.39
CA ASP A 345 2.32 -0.27 19.95
C ASP A 345 1.91 -0.43 21.42
N PHE A 346 2.13 0.60 22.25
CA PHE A 346 1.74 0.59 23.65
C PHE A 346 0.22 0.37 23.86
N LEU A 347 -0.60 0.99 23.03
CA LEU A 347 -2.07 0.89 23.12
C LEU A 347 -2.65 -0.39 22.53
N THR A 348 -1.90 -1.09 21.67
CA THR A 348 -2.32 -2.31 20.97
C THR A 348 -1.73 -3.58 21.55
N GLU A 349 -0.77 -3.48 22.46
CA GLU A 349 -0.10 -4.60 23.10
C GLU A 349 -1.11 -5.54 23.77
N PRO A 350 -1.00 -6.88 23.57
CA PRO A 350 -1.91 -7.85 24.21
C PRO A 350 -1.87 -7.75 25.73
N GLY A 351 -3.03 -7.66 26.37
CA GLY A 351 -3.15 -7.47 27.81
C GLY A 351 -3.29 -6.00 28.23
N ALA A 352 -3.40 -5.11 27.25
CA ALA A 352 -3.67 -3.70 27.45
C ALA A 352 -5.13 -3.43 27.85
#